data_6c82e6e97a9400a6eeddd547e2eaf0d0
#
_entry.id   6c82e6e97a9400a6eeddd547e2eaf0d0
#
_cell.length_a   1.000
_cell.length_b   1.000
_cell.length_c   1.000
_cell.angle_alpha   90.00
_cell.angle_beta   90.00
_cell.angle_gamma   90.00
#
_symmetry.space_group_name_H-M   'P 1'
#
loop_
_entity.id
_entity.type
_entity.pdbx_description
1 polymer ?
#
loop_
_entity_poly.entity_id
_entity_poly.type
_entity_poly.pdbx_seq_one_letter_code
_entity_poly.pdbx_strand_id
1 'polypeptide(L)'
;LGSEYTINGETRKTGTIGHIGTSSFYPPHHMTMGEGGAVYTNDPLLNKITNSFRDWGRDCWCVGGVDNTCKYRFSKQFGELPVGYDHKYVYSHLGYNLKLTDMQAAIGCAQLDKLDSIVLARGKNFQTLLDGLNDTEGLILPEPQKNSNPSWFGFLISVKEDAGFTRNELSEYLESKKI
;
A
#
# COMPACT_ATOMS: atom_id res chain seq x y z
N LEU A 1 -5.10 3.78 -2.60
CA LEU A 1 -5.95 3.15 -3.63
C LEU A 1 -6.85 4.19 -4.29
N GLY A 2 -7.22 3.98 -5.57
CA GLY A 2 -8.12 4.86 -6.31
C GLY A 2 -7.48 6.06 -6.99
N SER A 3 -6.32 6.55 -6.56
CA SER A 3 -5.65 7.69 -7.18
C SER A 3 -5.18 7.40 -8.59
N GLU A 4 -5.20 8.42 -9.44
CA GLU A 4 -4.79 8.36 -10.84
C GLU A 4 -3.75 9.44 -11.16
N TYR A 5 -2.95 9.18 -12.16
CA TYR A 5 -1.98 10.13 -12.70
C TYR A 5 -1.92 10.01 -14.23
N THR A 6 -1.90 11.18 -14.90
CA THR A 6 -1.78 11.24 -16.35
C THR A 6 -0.33 11.53 -16.75
N ILE A 7 0.29 10.58 -17.46
CA ILE A 7 1.65 10.69 -17.99
C ILE A 7 1.63 10.44 -19.50
N ASN A 8 2.25 11.30 -20.27
CA ASN A 8 2.29 11.22 -21.74
C ASN A 8 0.89 11.07 -22.38
N GLY A 9 -0.14 11.70 -21.80
CA GLY A 9 -1.51 11.63 -22.29
C GLY A 9 -2.30 10.37 -21.92
N GLU A 10 -1.69 9.44 -21.18
CA GLU A 10 -2.34 8.23 -20.68
C GLU A 10 -2.61 8.33 -19.17
N THR A 11 -3.85 8.12 -18.74
CA THR A 11 -4.23 8.09 -17.33
C THR A 11 -4.14 6.67 -16.79
N ARG A 12 -3.39 6.50 -15.70
CA ARG A 12 -3.17 5.22 -15.03
C ARG A 12 -3.39 5.34 -13.51
N LYS A 13 -3.75 4.23 -12.88
CA LYS A 13 -3.77 4.14 -11.42
C LYS A 13 -2.37 4.29 -10.85
N THR A 14 -2.21 5.12 -9.80
CA THR A 14 -0.94 5.21 -9.08
C THR A 14 -0.57 3.85 -8.48
N GLY A 15 0.72 3.52 -8.48
CA GLY A 15 1.22 2.19 -8.10
C GLY A 15 1.29 1.20 -9.27
N THR A 16 0.75 1.52 -10.47
CA THR A 16 0.82 0.65 -11.66
C THR A 16 1.68 1.24 -12.79
N ILE A 17 2.37 2.36 -12.54
CA ILE A 17 3.15 3.08 -13.55
C ILE A 17 4.60 2.56 -13.60
N GLY A 18 5.18 2.25 -12.46
CA GLY A 18 6.54 1.73 -12.34
C GLY A 18 6.62 0.20 -12.43
N HIS A 19 7.80 -0.34 -12.19
CA HIS A 19 8.06 -1.79 -12.22
C HIS A 19 7.44 -2.54 -11.04
N ILE A 20 7.33 -1.88 -9.88
CA ILE A 20 6.74 -2.40 -8.66
C ILE A 20 5.81 -1.35 -8.06
N GLY A 21 4.63 -1.77 -7.64
CA GLY A 21 3.71 -0.98 -6.84
C GLY A 21 3.50 -1.59 -5.47
N THR A 22 3.15 -0.74 -4.50
CA THR A 22 2.84 -1.18 -3.13
C THR A 22 1.55 -0.54 -2.65
N SER A 23 0.81 -1.26 -1.82
CA SER A 23 -0.34 -0.73 -1.10
C SER A 23 -0.30 -1.19 0.35
N SER A 24 -0.69 -0.32 1.25
CA SER A 24 -0.91 -0.67 2.65
C SER A 24 -2.39 -0.87 2.92
N PHE A 25 -2.69 -1.85 3.77
CA PHE A 25 -4.04 -2.13 4.27
C PHE A 25 -4.11 -1.96 5.79
N TYR A 26 -3.26 -1.09 6.34
CA TYR A 26 -3.32 -0.63 7.71
C TYR A 26 -4.67 0.06 7.99
N PRO A 27 -5.23 0.00 9.21
CA PRO A 27 -6.60 0.44 9.51
C PRO A 27 -7.06 1.80 8.96
N PRO A 28 -6.27 2.89 8.99
CA PRO A 28 -6.73 4.19 8.50
C PRO A 28 -6.74 4.34 6.98
N HIS A 29 -6.23 3.35 6.22
CA HIS A 29 -6.24 3.41 4.75
C HIS A 29 -7.65 3.21 4.16
N HIS A 30 -7.78 3.37 2.85
CA HIS A 30 -9.05 3.26 2.12
C HIS A 30 -9.74 1.92 2.30
N MET A 31 -8.97 0.85 2.46
CA MET A 31 -9.44 -0.46 2.91
C MET A 31 -8.45 -1.01 3.93
N THR A 32 -8.94 -1.83 4.83
CA THR A 32 -8.12 -2.44 5.88
C THR A 32 -8.19 -3.95 5.86
N MET A 33 -7.12 -4.57 6.35
CA MET A 33 -7.07 -6.01 6.67
C MET A 33 -6.75 -6.23 8.15
N GLY A 34 -6.93 -5.17 8.99
CA GLY A 34 -6.37 -5.10 10.34
C GLY A 34 -4.90 -4.71 10.29
N GLU A 35 -4.08 -5.58 9.77
CA GLU A 35 -2.73 -5.33 9.28
C GLU A 35 -2.56 -6.07 7.95
N GLY A 36 -1.82 -5.47 7.01
CA GLY A 36 -1.56 -6.09 5.73
C GLY A 36 -1.09 -5.08 4.67
N GLY A 37 -0.77 -5.63 3.52
CA GLY A 37 -0.35 -4.86 2.35
C GLY A 37 -0.23 -5.75 1.13
N ALA A 38 0.02 -5.13 0.00
CA ALA A 38 0.30 -5.83 -1.25
C ALA A 38 1.51 -5.21 -1.95
N VAL A 39 2.29 -6.08 -2.57
CA VAL A 39 3.30 -5.73 -3.57
C VAL A 39 2.86 -6.33 -4.89
N TYR A 40 2.81 -5.54 -5.95
CA TYR A 40 2.37 -6.00 -7.26
C TYR A 40 3.31 -5.56 -8.37
N THR A 41 3.50 -6.45 -9.32
CA THR A 41 4.34 -6.25 -10.50
C THR A 41 3.86 -7.12 -11.66
N ASN A 42 4.09 -6.68 -12.88
CA ASN A 42 3.88 -7.46 -14.09
C ASN A 42 5.14 -8.23 -14.51
N ASP A 43 6.27 -8.04 -13.83
CA ASP A 43 7.53 -8.73 -14.11
C ASP A 43 7.59 -10.06 -13.33
N PRO A 44 7.65 -11.22 -14.03
CA PRO A 44 7.70 -12.52 -13.37
C PRO A 44 8.94 -12.73 -12.49
N LEU A 45 10.08 -12.11 -12.83
CA LEU A 45 11.30 -12.21 -12.02
C LEU A 45 11.15 -11.42 -10.72
N LEU A 46 10.65 -10.18 -10.81
CA LEU A 46 10.38 -9.36 -9.61
C LEU A 46 9.33 -10.01 -8.72
N ASN A 47 8.29 -10.61 -9.30
CA ASN A 47 7.30 -11.36 -8.53
C ASN A 47 7.93 -12.54 -7.77
N LYS A 48 8.82 -13.30 -8.41
CA LYS A 48 9.54 -14.41 -7.78
C LYS A 48 10.44 -13.91 -6.63
N ILE A 49 11.18 -12.83 -6.85
CA ILE A 49 12.07 -12.23 -5.86
C ILE A 49 11.27 -11.72 -4.65
N THR A 50 10.19 -10.98 -4.88
CA THR A 50 9.35 -10.44 -3.79
C THR A 50 8.68 -11.55 -2.97
N ASN A 51 8.23 -12.62 -3.60
CA ASN A 51 7.71 -13.80 -2.90
C ASN A 51 8.78 -14.48 -2.04
N SER A 52 10.02 -14.57 -2.52
CA SER A 52 11.13 -15.11 -1.74
C SER A 52 11.43 -14.23 -0.52
N PHE A 53 11.50 -12.91 -0.68
CA PHE A 53 11.68 -11.98 0.44
C PHE A 53 10.55 -12.06 1.47
N ARG A 54 9.31 -12.21 1.02
CA ARG A 54 8.15 -12.38 1.90
C ARG A 54 8.23 -13.67 2.73
N ASP A 55 8.87 -14.72 2.19
CA ASP A 55 8.92 -16.07 2.74
C ASP A 55 10.35 -16.46 3.15
N TRP A 56 10.96 -15.67 4.03
CA TRP A 56 12.29 -15.87 4.65
C TRP A 56 13.50 -15.94 3.71
N GLY A 57 13.41 -15.54 2.47
CA GLY A 57 14.48 -15.70 1.49
C GLY A 57 14.59 -17.12 0.94
N ARG A 58 13.50 -17.89 1.01
CA ARG A 58 13.44 -19.28 0.59
C ARG A 58 13.59 -19.41 -0.92
N ASP A 59 14.33 -20.41 -1.38
CA ASP A 59 14.47 -20.78 -2.81
C ASP A 59 13.31 -21.70 -3.28
N CYS A 60 12.11 -21.40 -2.84
CA CYS A 60 10.90 -22.12 -3.23
C CYS A 60 9.81 -21.12 -3.61
N TRP A 61 9.25 -21.28 -4.80
CA TRP A 61 8.16 -20.45 -5.34
C TRP A 61 6.89 -21.25 -5.65
N CYS A 62 6.77 -22.44 -5.08
CA CYS A 62 5.54 -23.22 -5.18
C CYS A 62 4.37 -22.47 -4.55
N VAL A 63 3.21 -22.58 -5.18
CA VAL A 63 1.97 -22.01 -4.63
C VAL A 63 1.67 -22.70 -3.30
N GLY A 64 1.25 -21.92 -2.30
CA GLY A 64 0.89 -22.45 -0.99
C GLY A 64 -0.17 -23.56 -1.09
N GLY A 65 0.02 -24.65 -0.35
CA GLY A 65 -0.87 -25.81 -0.36
C GLY A 65 -0.68 -26.79 -1.51
N VAL A 66 0.17 -26.48 -2.50
CA VAL A 66 0.47 -27.38 -3.63
C VAL A 66 1.95 -27.63 -3.71
N ASP A 67 2.36 -28.87 -3.40
CA ASP A 67 3.77 -29.25 -3.42
C ASP A 67 4.28 -29.50 -4.84
N ASN A 68 5.58 -29.25 -5.03
CA ASN A 68 6.34 -29.60 -6.25
C ASN A 68 5.78 -29.04 -7.57
N THR A 69 5.10 -27.88 -7.54
CA THR A 69 4.64 -27.20 -8.76
C THR A 69 5.80 -26.72 -9.63
N CYS A 70 6.99 -26.52 -9.05
CA CYS A 70 8.22 -26.23 -9.77
C CYS A 70 8.83 -27.41 -10.52
N LYS A 71 8.45 -28.67 -10.18
CA LYS A 71 9.00 -29.94 -10.68
C LYS A 71 10.50 -30.15 -10.38
N TYR A 72 11.08 -29.38 -9.46
CA TYR A 72 12.51 -29.40 -9.13
C TYR A 72 12.80 -29.69 -7.66
N ARG A 73 11.81 -30.13 -6.89
CA ARG A 73 11.90 -30.24 -5.43
C ARG A 73 13.15 -30.96 -4.94
N PHE A 74 13.55 -32.05 -5.63
CA PHE A 74 14.67 -32.90 -5.23
C PHE A 74 15.75 -33.04 -6.31
N SER A 75 15.73 -32.24 -7.37
CA SER A 75 16.61 -32.42 -8.53
C SER A 75 17.69 -31.37 -8.70
N LYS A 76 17.65 -30.32 -7.87
CA LYS A 76 18.65 -29.24 -7.90
C LYS A 76 19.79 -29.51 -6.93
N GLN A 77 20.99 -29.06 -7.30
CA GLN A 77 22.15 -28.98 -6.42
C GLN A 77 22.26 -27.56 -5.84
N PHE A 78 22.50 -27.48 -4.53
CA PHE A 78 22.63 -26.20 -3.80
C PHE A 78 23.97 -26.21 -3.05
N GLY A 79 24.99 -25.58 -3.66
CA GLY A 79 26.33 -25.51 -3.07
C GLY A 79 26.83 -26.89 -2.68
N GLU A 80 27.26 -27.06 -1.43
CA GLU A 80 27.77 -28.33 -0.87
C GLU A 80 26.71 -29.21 -0.21
N LEU A 81 25.42 -28.85 -0.29
CA LEU A 81 24.36 -29.67 0.26
C LEU A 81 24.25 -31.02 -0.47
N PRO A 82 23.78 -32.09 0.19
CA PRO A 82 23.59 -33.38 -0.44
C PRO A 82 22.74 -33.30 -1.70
N VAL A 83 23.07 -34.09 -2.71
CA VAL A 83 22.25 -34.24 -3.93
C VAL A 83 20.83 -34.67 -3.56
N GLY A 84 19.83 -33.99 -4.13
CA GLY A 84 18.43 -34.28 -3.81
C GLY A 84 17.93 -33.59 -2.53
N TYR A 85 18.69 -32.69 -1.97
CA TYR A 85 18.21 -31.88 -0.82
C TYR A 85 16.93 -31.15 -1.18
N ASP A 86 15.93 -31.18 -0.29
CA ASP A 86 14.64 -30.54 -0.52
C ASP A 86 14.80 -29.00 -0.59
N HIS A 87 14.70 -28.43 -1.78
CA HIS A 87 14.90 -26.98 -1.96
C HIS A 87 13.89 -26.09 -1.20
N LYS A 88 12.80 -26.68 -0.74
CA LYS A 88 11.83 -25.99 0.12
C LYS A 88 12.46 -25.48 1.42
N TYR A 89 13.57 -26.09 1.86
CA TYR A 89 14.31 -25.71 3.06
C TYR A 89 15.66 -25.04 2.75
N VAL A 90 15.86 -24.61 1.52
CA VAL A 90 17.04 -23.81 1.13
C VAL A 90 16.68 -22.33 1.18
N TYR A 91 17.52 -21.54 1.84
CA TYR A 91 17.37 -20.10 1.97
C TYR A 91 18.50 -19.45 1.20
N SER A 92 18.18 -18.83 0.05
CA SER A 92 19.18 -18.28 -0.87
C SER A 92 19.67 -16.90 -0.44
N HIS A 93 18.90 -16.21 0.39
CA HIS A 93 19.23 -14.88 0.91
C HIS A 93 18.45 -14.60 2.20
N LEU A 94 18.77 -13.49 2.85
CA LEU A 94 17.98 -13.00 3.98
C LEU A 94 16.60 -12.53 3.50
N GLY A 95 15.55 -12.96 4.18
CA GLY A 95 14.17 -12.55 3.92
C GLY A 95 13.38 -12.34 5.20
N TYR A 96 12.08 -12.12 5.07
CA TYR A 96 11.18 -11.77 6.16
C TYR A 96 10.01 -12.76 6.25
N ASN A 97 9.36 -12.81 7.39
CA ASN A 97 8.07 -13.49 7.51
C ASN A 97 6.94 -12.46 7.36
N LEU A 98 6.53 -12.19 6.13
CA LEU A 98 5.53 -11.18 5.80
C LEU A 98 4.26 -11.78 5.19
N LYS A 99 4.04 -13.09 5.38
CA LYS A 99 2.79 -13.74 4.95
C LYS A 99 1.63 -13.27 5.83
N LEU A 100 0.54 -12.89 5.19
CA LEU A 100 -0.72 -12.64 5.86
C LEU A 100 -1.51 -13.95 6.07
N THR A 101 -2.48 -13.92 6.95
CA THR A 101 -3.40 -15.05 7.18
C THR A 101 -4.62 -14.98 6.26
N ASP A 102 -5.29 -16.12 6.05
CA ASP A 102 -6.53 -16.16 5.28
C ASP A 102 -7.66 -15.32 5.92
N MET A 103 -7.66 -15.19 7.24
CA MET A 103 -8.59 -14.30 7.95
C MET A 103 -8.38 -12.84 7.55
N GLN A 104 -7.14 -12.37 7.50
CA GLN A 104 -6.82 -11.03 7.03
C GLN A 104 -7.19 -10.84 5.55
N ALA A 105 -6.91 -11.84 4.72
CA ALA A 105 -7.28 -11.82 3.30
C ALA A 105 -8.80 -11.73 3.12
N ALA A 106 -9.59 -12.46 3.91
CA ALA A 106 -11.04 -12.43 3.85
C ALA A 106 -11.60 -11.04 4.23
N ILE A 107 -11.02 -10.39 5.24
CA ILE A 107 -11.36 -8.99 5.57
C ILE A 107 -11.04 -8.08 4.38
N GLY A 108 -9.88 -8.24 3.76
CA GLY A 108 -9.46 -7.48 2.58
C GLY A 108 -10.44 -7.62 1.41
N CYS A 109 -10.89 -8.83 1.12
CA CYS A 109 -11.88 -9.10 0.08
C CYS A 109 -13.21 -8.36 0.37
N ALA A 110 -13.72 -8.47 1.59
CA ALA A 110 -14.95 -7.78 1.99
C ALA A 110 -14.83 -6.25 1.98
N GLN A 111 -13.63 -5.71 2.21
CA GLN A 111 -13.35 -4.27 2.10
C GLN A 111 -13.22 -3.83 0.64
N LEU A 112 -12.69 -4.67 -0.22
CA LEU A 112 -12.52 -4.37 -1.65
C LEU A 112 -13.86 -4.10 -2.33
N ASP A 113 -14.92 -4.82 -1.96
CA ASP A 113 -16.28 -4.61 -2.46
C ASP A 113 -16.84 -3.21 -2.12
N LYS A 114 -16.27 -2.55 -1.11
CA LYS A 114 -16.68 -1.22 -0.66
C LYS A 114 -15.76 -0.10 -1.16
N LEU A 115 -14.66 -0.44 -1.83
CA LEU A 115 -13.58 0.52 -2.14
C LEU A 115 -14.08 1.73 -2.91
N ASP A 116 -14.89 1.54 -3.94
CA ASP A 116 -15.39 2.65 -4.78
C ASP A 116 -16.22 3.63 -3.97
N SER A 117 -17.09 3.13 -3.10
CA SER A 117 -17.90 3.97 -2.22
C SER A 117 -17.06 4.74 -1.20
N ILE A 118 -16.00 4.12 -0.69
CA ILE A 118 -15.06 4.76 0.24
C ILE A 118 -14.28 5.88 -0.47
N VAL A 119 -13.78 5.62 -1.68
CA VAL A 119 -13.06 6.62 -2.49
C VAL A 119 -13.95 7.84 -2.77
N LEU A 120 -15.20 7.61 -3.18
CA LEU A 120 -16.17 8.69 -3.42
C LEU A 120 -16.47 9.49 -2.15
N ALA A 121 -16.69 8.82 -1.01
CA ALA A 121 -16.96 9.48 0.26
C ALA A 121 -15.78 10.34 0.72
N ARG A 122 -14.54 9.83 0.59
CA ARG A 122 -13.32 10.59 0.92
C ARG A 122 -13.16 11.82 0.04
N GLY A 123 -13.41 11.71 -1.27
CA GLY A 123 -13.40 12.85 -2.19
C GLY A 123 -14.42 13.92 -1.80
N LYS A 124 -15.65 13.52 -1.48
CA LYS A 124 -16.69 14.42 -1.02
C LYS A 124 -16.33 15.12 0.29
N ASN A 125 -15.81 14.36 1.27
CA ASN A 125 -15.40 14.90 2.55
C ASN A 125 -14.23 15.89 2.38
N PHE A 126 -13.26 15.56 1.53
CA PHE A 126 -12.16 16.46 1.20
C PHE A 126 -12.66 17.77 0.61
N GLN A 127 -13.57 17.70 -0.37
CA GLN A 127 -14.13 18.90 -0.98
C GLN A 127 -14.94 19.74 0.02
N THR A 128 -15.71 19.10 0.90
CA THR A 128 -16.46 19.79 1.95
C THR A 128 -15.54 20.58 2.90
N LEU A 129 -14.39 19.96 3.27
CA LEU A 129 -13.40 20.67 4.11
C LEU A 129 -12.71 21.80 3.34
N LEU A 130 -12.36 21.57 2.09
CA LEU A 130 -11.73 22.58 1.24
C LEU A 130 -12.64 23.80 1.07
N ASP A 131 -13.91 23.58 0.72
CA ASP A 131 -14.89 24.65 0.55
C ASP A 131 -15.14 25.42 1.84
N GLY A 132 -15.18 24.70 2.98
CA GLY A 132 -15.41 25.33 4.29
C GLY A 132 -14.22 26.10 4.86
N LEU A 133 -12.99 25.80 4.40
CA LEU A 133 -11.76 26.43 4.92
C LEU A 133 -11.07 27.35 3.92
N ASN A 134 -11.55 27.42 2.68
CA ASN A 134 -10.88 28.13 1.58
C ASN A 134 -10.61 29.62 1.88
N ASP A 135 -11.52 30.26 2.60
CA ASP A 135 -11.42 31.67 2.96
C ASP A 135 -10.78 31.91 4.34
N THR A 136 -10.21 30.86 4.96
CA THR A 136 -9.57 30.98 6.28
C THR A 136 -8.16 31.54 6.14
N GLU A 137 -7.97 32.77 6.58
CA GLU A 137 -6.64 33.37 6.62
C GLU A 137 -5.69 32.58 7.52
N GLY A 138 -4.41 32.59 7.15
CA GLY A 138 -3.37 31.93 7.93
C GLY A 138 -3.21 30.39 7.65
N LEU A 139 -4.07 29.79 6.84
CA LEU A 139 -3.94 28.38 6.46
C LEU A 139 -3.39 28.21 5.03
N ILE A 140 -2.66 27.11 4.83
CA ILE A 140 -2.31 26.58 3.52
C ILE A 140 -3.02 25.24 3.40
N LEU A 141 -3.92 25.13 2.44
CA LEU A 141 -4.72 23.96 2.18
C LEU A 141 -4.09 23.08 1.08
N PRO A 142 -4.36 21.77 1.08
CA PRO A 142 -3.80 20.87 0.09
C PRO A 142 -4.43 21.06 -1.29
N GLU A 143 -3.57 21.05 -2.31
CA GLU A 143 -3.97 21.10 -3.71
C GLU A 143 -3.51 19.84 -4.45
N PRO A 144 -4.28 19.31 -5.41
CA PRO A 144 -3.85 18.21 -6.23
C PRO A 144 -2.68 18.64 -7.13
N GLN A 145 -1.70 17.74 -7.30
CA GLN A 145 -0.64 17.94 -8.28
C GLN A 145 -1.24 17.98 -9.70
N LYS A 146 -0.63 18.78 -10.56
CA LYS A 146 -1.00 18.81 -11.99
C LYS A 146 -1.02 17.38 -12.56
N ASN A 147 -2.03 17.09 -13.35
CA ASN A 147 -2.25 15.78 -13.98
C ASN A 147 -2.57 14.63 -13.00
N SER A 148 -2.85 14.92 -11.74
CA SER A 148 -3.29 13.91 -10.76
C SER A 148 -4.78 14.01 -10.46
N ASN A 149 -5.38 12.86 -10.15
CA ASN A 149 -6.70 12.72 -9.57
C ASN A 149 -6.53 11.94 -8.25
N PRO A 150 -6.29 12.64 -7.12
CA PRO A 150 -6.01 11.99 -5.86
C PRO A 150 -7.24 11.29 -5.26
N SER A 151 -7.03 10.11 -4.72
CA SER A 151 -7.92 9.52 -3.74
C SER A 151 -7.39 9.89 -2.37
N TRP A 152 -7.92 10.96 -1.81
CA TRP A 152 -7.36 11.60 -0.62
C TRP A 152 -7.31 10.66 0.60
N PHE A 153 -6.14 10.57 1.23
CA PHE A 153 -5.94 9.83 2.47
C PHE A 153 -6.32 10.66 3.70
N GLY A 154 -5.95 11.92 3.69
CA GLY A 154 -6.22 12.88 4.76
C GLY A 154 -6.30 14.30 4.20
N PHE A 155 -6.64 15.24 5.06
CA PHE A 155 -6.70 16.66 4.76
C PHE A 155 -5.56 17.36 5.50
N LEU A 156 -4.45 17.64 4.80
CA LEU A 156 -3.26 18.25 5.38
C LEU A 156 -3.45 19.77 5.48
N ILE A 157 -3.38 20.32 6.67
CA ILE A 157 -3.40 21.76 6.91
C ILE A 157 -2.01 22.22 7.36
N SER A 158 -1.45 23.22 6.70
CA SER A 158 -0.25 23.91 7.17
C SER A 158 -0.61 25.32 7.64
N VAL A 159 0.05 25.78 8.70
CA VAL A 159 -0.14 27.12 9.25
C VAL A 159 0.93 28.04 8.68
N LYS A 160 0.54 29.20 8.14
CA LYS A 160 1.46 30.22 7.63
C LYS A 160 2.24 30.85 8.80
N GLU A 161 3.44 31.37 8.52
CA GLU A 161 4.29 32.00 9.53
C GLU A 161 3.64 33.26 10.12
N ASP A 162 2.83 33.97 9.34
CA ASP A 162 2.12 35.23 9.68
C ASP A 162 0.65 34.98 10.10
N ALA A 163 0.25 33.77 10.41
CA ALA A 163 -1.14 33.40 10.69
C ALA A 163 -1.72 34.02 11.98
N GLY A 164 -0.88 34.58 12.85
CA GLY A 164 -1.31 35.05 14.16
C GLY A 164 -1.56 33.95 15.21
N PHE A 165 -1.40 32.72 14.85
CA PHE A 165 -1.44 31.53 15.72
C PHE A 165 -0.47 30.48 15.22
N THR A 166 -0.06 29.56 16.10
CA THR A 166 0.86 28.48 15.78
C THR A 166 0.13 27.17 15.42
N ARG A 167 0.85 26.25 14.78
CA ARG A 167 0.35 24.89 14.53
C ARG A 167 -0.10 24.19 15.84
N ASN A 168 0.63 24.39 16.94
CA ASN A 168 0.29 23.76 18.21
C ASN A 168 -1.01 24.33 18.79
N GLU A 169 -1.18 25.65 18.78
CA GLU A 169 -2.43 26.29 19.22
C GLU A 169 -3.63 25.83 18.40
N LEU A 170 -3.47 25.70 17.07
CA LEU A 170 -4.53 25.13 16.22
C LEU A 170 -4.85 23.69 16.61
N SER A 171 -3.84 22.84 16.83
CA SER A 171 -4.04 21.45 17.23
C SER A 171 -4.76 21.34 18.57
N GLU A 172 -4.32 22.08 19.58
CA GLU A 172 -4.95 22.11 20.91
C GLU A 172 -6.39 22.60 20.83
N TYR A 173 -6.66 23.61 20.01
CA TYR A 173 -8.02 24.11 19.78
C TYR A 173 -8.92 23.02 19.16
N LEU A 174 -8.47 22.35 18.10
CA LEU A 174 -9.23 21.31 17.43
C LEU A 174 -9.52 20.14 18.39
N GLU A 175 -8.52 19.68 19.13
CA GLU A 175 -8.67 18.64 20.14
C GLU A 175 -9.67 19.04 21.25
N SER A 176 -9.66 20.31 21.69
CA SER A 176 -10.62 20.84 22.66
C SER A 176 -12.06 20.76 22.15
N LYS A 177 -12.23 20.78 20.81
CA LYS A 177 -13.53 20.62 20.12
C LYS A 177 -13.84 19.19 19.74
N LYS A 178 -12.97 18.23 20.08
CA LYS A 178 -13.10 16.79 19.74
C LYS A 178 -13.05 16.53 18.24
N ILE A 179 -12.23 17.31 17.54
CA ILE A 179 -11.93 17.16 16.12
C ILE A 179 -10.54 16.54 15.96
#